data_3280a2d3b77ba3d84a4e2d3fb439dbbc
#
_entry.id   3280a2d3b77ba3d84a4e2d3fb439dbbc
#
_cell.length_a   1.000
_cell.length_b   1.000
_cell.length_c   1.000
_cell.angle_alpha   90.00
_cell.angle_beta   90.00
_cell.angle_gamma   90.00
#
_symmetry.space_group_name_H-M   'P 1'
#
loop_
_entity.id
_entity.type
_entity.pdbx_description
1 polymer ?
#
loop_
_entity_poly.entity_id
_entity_poly.type
_entity_poly.pdbx_seq_one_letter_code
_entity_poly.pdbx_strand_id
1 'polypeptide(L)'
;MSNMREIRERIKSINDIMKITNAMYLISSSKLKKAKKDLAATEPYFDKLLYAMRSILSRAPEDIDMRFFDTRTEIPADKRKKAFIIITADKGMC
;
A
#
# COMPACT_ATOMS: atom_id res chain seq x y z
N MET A 1 -20.21 48.15 -12.98
CA MET A 1 -18.71 48.10 -12.97
C MET A 1 -18.15 47.18 -11.88
N SER A 2 -18.76 47.05 -10.73
CA SER A 2 -18.31 46.09 -9.69
C SER A 2 -18.30 44.62 -10.14
N ASN A 3 -19.27 44.22 -10.92
CA ASN A 3 -19.45 42.85 -11.41
C ASN A 3 -18.28 42.38 -12.32
N MET A 4 -17.75 43.24 -13.19
CA MET A 4 -16.63 42.90 -14.09
C MET A 4 -15.31 42.74 -13.36
N ARG A 5 -15.11 43.52 -12.27
CA ARG A 5 -13.93 43.39 -11.43
C ARG A 5 -13.94 42.06 -10.65
N GLU A 6 -15.09 41.76 -10.08
CA GLU A 6 -15.31 40.51 -9.32
C GLU A 6 -15.11 39.28 -10.22
N ILE A 7 -15.64 39.31 -11.45
CA ILE A 7 -15.43 38.20 -12.42
C ILE A 7 -13.96 38.03 -12.76
N ARG A 8 -13.20 39.10 -12.96
CA ARG A 8 -11.76 39.03 -13.24
C ARG A 8 -10.99 38.45 -12.05
N GLU A 9 -11.32 38.85 -10.83
CA GLU A 9 -10.71 38.30 -9.62
C GLU A 9 -11.02 36.82 -9.45
N ARG A 10 -12.22 36.38 -9.76
CA ARG A 10 -12.61 34.96 -9.79
C ARG A 10 -11.82 34.17 -10.82
N ILE A 11 -11.71 34.67 -12.04
CA ILE A 11 -10.92 34.02 -13.10
C ILE A 11 -9.46 33.86 -12.69
N LYS A 12 -8.88 34.91 -12.09
CA LYS A 12 -7.51 34.86 -11.57
C LYS A 12 -7.36 33.80 -10.47
N SER A 13 -8.28 33.78 -9.51
CA SER A 13 -8.28 32.78 -8.44
C SER A 13 -8.39 31.35 -8.98
N ILE A 14 -9.27 31.09 -9.92
CA ILE A 14 -9.41 29.78 -10.56
C ILE A 14 -8.11 29.37 -11.27
N ASN A 15 -7.48 30.29 -12.01
CA ASN A 15 -6.21 30.01 -12.67
C ASN A 15 -5.09 29.69 -11.68
N ASP A 16 -5.05 30.38 -10.54
CA ASP A 16 -4.04 30.12 -9.52
C ASP A 16 -4.27 28.76 -8.83
N ILE A 17 -5.54 28.41 -8.55
CA ILE A 17 -5.92 27.09 -8.03
C ILE A 17 -5.55 25.99 -9.03
N MET A 18 -5.78 26.21 -10.32
CA MET A 18 -5.44 25.25 -11.36
C MET A 18 -3.92 24.99 -11.43
N LYS A 19 -3.09 26.03 -11.28
CA LYS A 19 -1.64 25.87 -11.22
C LYS A 19 -1.21 25.04 -10.01
N ILE A 20 -1.80 25.30 -8.82
CA ILE A 20 -1.53 24.53 -7.61
C ILE A 20 -1.94 23.08 -7.80
N THR A 21 -3.13 22.82 -8.35
CA THR A 21 -3.64 21.48 -8.59
C THR A 21 -2.74 20.70 -9.57
N ASN A 22 -2.27 21.35 -10.62
CA ASN A 22 -1.33 20.74 -11.56
C ASN A 22 0.00 20.39 -10.89
N ALA A 23 0.52 21.27 -10.05
CA ALA A 23 1.74 20.98 -9.28
C ALA A 23 1.55 19.77 -8.32
N MET A 24 0.42 19.70 -7.62
CA MET A 24 0.08 18.57 -6.77
C MET A 24 -0.06 17.27 -7.58
N TYR A 25 -0.66 17.34 -8.75
CA TYR A 25 -0.77 16.18 -9.66
C TYR A 25 0.60 15.67 -10.07
N LEU A 26 1.53 16.54 -10.46
CA LEU A 26 2.89 16.16 -10.84
C LEU A 26 3.66 15.52 -9.69
N ILE A 27 3.55 16.08 -8.48
CA ILE A 27 4.18 15.51 -7.28
C ILE A 27 3.61 14.14 -6.97
N SER A 28 2.29 13.99 -7.00
CA SER A 28 1.61 12.72 -6.71
C SER A 28 1.94 11.65 -7.75
N SER A 29 1.98 12.01 -9.03
CA SER A 29 2.39 11.11 -10.12
C SER A 29 3.83 10.64 -9.96
N SER A 30 4.75 11.53 -9.57
CA SER A 30 6.15 11.19 -9.32
C SER A 30 6.30 10.24 -8.14
N LYS A 31 5.59 10.49 -7.04
CA LYS A 31 5.56 9.61 -5.87
C LYS A 31 4.99 8.24 -6.20
N LEU A 32 3.90 8.18 -6.98
CA LEU A 32 3.31 6.93 -7.43
C LEU A 32 4.29 6.11 -8.28
N LYS A 33 4.98 6.77 -9.22
CA LYS A 33 5.99 6.10 -10.07
C LYS A 33 7.12 5.52 -9.23
N LYS A 34 7.61 6.27 -8.23
CA LYS A 34 8.63 5.79 -7.30
C LYS A 34 8.13 4.59 -6.49
N ALA A 35 6.94 4.67 -5.89
CA ALA A 35 6.36 3.58 -5.12
C ALA A 35 6.18 2.31 -5.95
N LYS A 36 5.71 2.43 -7.20
CA LYS A 36 5.60 1.28 -8.12
C LYS A 36 6.96 0.66 -8.44
N LYS A 37 8.00 1.48 -8.61
CA LYS A 37 9.36 0.98 -8.84
C LYS A 37 9.89 0.22 -7.62
N ASP A 38 9.69 0.75 -6.43
CA ASP A 38 10.13 0.14 -5.19
C ASP A 38 9.38 -1.19 -4.94
N LEU A 39 8.08 -1.24 -5.23
CA LEU A 39 7.29 -2.46 -5.18
C LEU A 39 7.83 -3.52 -6.15
N ALA A 40 8.02 -3.16 -7.42
CA ALA A 40 8.53 -4.07 -8.45
C ALA A 40 9.94 -4.61 -8.14
N ALA A 41 10.74 -3.86 -7.37
CA ALA A 41 12.05 -4.34 -6.90
C ALA A 41 11.94 -5.31 -5.71
N THR A 42 10.90 -5.17 -4.88
CA THR A 42 10.72 -5.96 -3.67
C THR A 42 9.95 -7.26 -3.93
N GLU A 43 8.99 -7.25 -4.83
CA GLU A 43 8.12 -8.39 -5.18
C GLU A 43 8.90 -9.67 -5.53
N PRO A 44 9.93 -9.64 -6.40
CA PRO A 44 10.70 -10.85 -6.71
C PRO A 44 11.45 -11.43 -5.51
N TYR A 45 11.86 -10.59 -4.56
CA TYR A 45 12.48 -11.05 -3.32
C TYR A 45 11.47 -11.81 -2.45
N PHE A 46 10.28 -11.28 -2.32
CA PHE A 46 9.20 -11.91 -1.56
C PHE A 46 8.80 -13.27 -2.16
N ASP A 47 8.65 -13.34 -3.47
CA ASP A 47 8.33 -14.58 -4.18
C ASP A 47 9.40 -15.65 -3.96
N LYS A 48 10.68 -15.28 -4.06
CA LYS A 48 11.80 -16.19 -3.78
C LYS A 48 11.81 -16.67 -2.34
N LEU A 49 11.50 -15.78 -1.40
CA LEU A 49 11.41 -16.13 0.02
C LEU A 49 10.29 -17.14 0.27
N LEU A 50 9.10 -16.90 -0.27
CA LEU A 50 7.97 -17.84 -0.18
C LEU A 50 8.30 -19.19 -0.82
N TYR A 51 8.96 -19.20 -1.97
CA TYR A 51 9.40 -20.43 -2.62
C TYR A 51 10.39 -21.21 -1.75
N ALA A 52 11.38 -20.53 -1.17
CA ALA A 52 12.34 -21.13 -0.27
C ALA A 52 11.68 -21.74 0.96
N MET A 53 10.74 -20.99 1.60
CA MET A 53 9.99 -21.49 2.75
C MET A 53 9.17 -22.74 2.40
N ARG A 54 8.46 -22.73 1.29
CA ARG A 54 7.69 -23.90 0.81
C ARG A 54 8.60 -25.09 0.50
N SER A 55 9.75 -24.84 -0.11
CA SER A 55 10.74 -25.90 -0.42
C SER A 55 11.33 -26.53 0.84
N ILE A 56 11.60 -25.73 1.86
CA ILE A 56 12.06 -26.23 3.16
C ILE A 56 10.97 -27.09 3.81
N LEU A 57 9.74 -26.59 3.86
CA LEU A 57 8.62 -27.31 4.46
C LEU A 57 8.33 -28.65 3.77
N SER A 58 8.39 -28.68 2.44
CA SER A 58 8.11 -29.90 1.67
C SER A 58 9.18 -30.98 1.81
N ARG A 59 10.39 -30.62 2.24
CA ARG A 59 11.54 -31.51 2.41
C ARG A 59 11.96 -31.68 3.85
N ALA A 60 11.26 -31.04 4.77
CA ALA A 60 11.57 -31.05 6.19
C ALA A 60 11.42 -32.50 6.71
N PRO A 61 12.44 -33.07 7.38
CA PRO A 61 12.29 -34.29 8.13
C PRO A 61 11.29 -34.08 9.27
N GLU A 62 10.66 -35.18 9.74
CA GLU A 62 9.67 -35.13 10.83
C GLU A 62 10.25 -34.59 12.16
N ASP A 63 11.57 -34.63 12.32
CA ASP A 63 12.30 -34.18 13.50
C ASP A 63 12.64 -32.68 13.54
N ILE A 64 12.23 -31.88 12.53
CA ILE A 64 12.52 -30.45 12.58
C ILE A 64 11.70 -29.75 13.66
N ASP A 65 12.40 -28.96 14.46
CA ASP A 65 11.76 -28.03 15.42
C ASP A 65 10.86 -27.02 14.68
N MET A 66 9.58 -27.36 14.63
CA MET A 66 8.52 -26.58 13.95
C MET A 66 8.11 -25.34 14.74
N ARG A 67 8.96 -24.81 15.61
CA ARG A 67 8.67 -23.70 16.52
C ARG A 67 8.07 -22.47 15.85
N PHE A 68 8.39 -22.25 14.56
CA PHE A 68 7.89 -21.11 13.78
C PHE A 68 6.67 -21.44 12.91
N PHE A 69 6.21 -22.68 12.93
CA PHE A 69 5.06 -23.14 12.16
C PHE A 69 3.89 -23.47 13.09
N ASP A 70 2.71 -23.27 12.60
CA ASP A 70 1.50 -23.58 13.36
C ASP A 70 1.26 -25.10 13.35
N THR A 71 1.68 -25.75 14.43
CA THR A 71 1.47 -27.20 14.66
C THR A 71 0.21 -27.49 15.48
N ARG A 72 -0.60 -26.47 15.76
CA ARG A 72 -1.82 -26.65 16.57
C ARG A 72 -2.83 -27.51 15.82
N THR A 73 -3.44 -28.43 16.53
CA THR A 73 -4.62 -29.17 16.07
C THR A 73 -5.74 -28.19 15.73
N GLU A 74 -6.65 -28.59 14.85
CA GLU A 74 -7.77 -27.74 14.42
C GLU A 74 -8.51 -27.14 15.63
N ILE A 75 -8.52 -25.81 15.68
CA ILE A 75 -9.26 -25.07 16.70
C ILE A 75 -10.71 -24.95 16.24
N PRO A 76 -11.70 -25.33 17.07
CA PRO A 76 -13.11 -25.14 16.74
C PRO A 76 -13.42 -23.71 16.30
N ALA A 77 -14.37 -23.56 15.37
CA ALA A 77 -14.67 -22.27 14.73
C ALA A 77 -15.08 -21.17 15.74
N ASP A 78 -15.74 -21.56 16.82
CA ASP A 78 -16.17 -20.69 17.93
C ASP A 78 -15.01 -20.14 18.78
N LYS A 79 -13.86 -20.83 18.78
CA LYS A 79 -12.67 -20.45 19.55
C LYS A 79 -11.56 -19.82 18.70
N ARG A 80 -11.76 -19.73 17.37
CA ARG A 80 -10.76 -19.14 16.48
C ARG A 80 -10.70 -17.64 16.66
N LYS A 81 -9.50 -17.12 16.94
CA LYS A 81 -9.21 -15.67 16.92
C LYS A 81 -8.58 -15.31 15.58
N LYS A 82 -9.13 -14.29 14.92
CA LYS A 82 -8.58 -13.75 13.66
C LYS A 82 -7.97 -12.38 13.93
N ALA A 83 -6.76 -12.17 13.47
CA ALA A 83 -6.12 -10.85 13.47
C ALA A 83 -6.12 -10.29 12.05
N PHE A 84 -6.44 -9.01 11.93
CA PHE A 84 -6.41 -8.29 10.66
C PHE A 84 -5.38 -7.18 10.78
N ILE A 85 -4.46 -7.12 9.83
CA ILE A 85 -3.49 -6.03 9.72
C ILE A 85 -3.95 -5.15 8.58
N ILE A 86 -4.29 -3.89 8.88
CA ILE A 86 -4.75 -2.93 7.90
C ILE A 86 -3.68 -1.86 7.74
N ILE A 87 -3.17 -1.69 6.53
CA ILE A 87 -2.19 -0.67 6.19
C ILE A 87 -2.89 0.35 5.31
N THR A 88 -2.96 1.59 5.79
CA THR A 88 -3.63 2.69 5.09
C THR A 88 -2.69 3.86 4.90
N ALA A 89 -3.08 4.82 4.06
CA ALA A 89 -2.33 6.06 3.92
C ALA A 89 -2.64 7.02 5.08
N ASP A 90 -1.63 7.82 5.48
CA ASP A 90 -1.77 8.80 6.57
C ASP A 90 -2.64 9.99 6.18
N LYS A 91 -2.71 10.30 4.88
CA LYS A 91 -3.45 11.45 4.33
C LYS A 91 -4.13 11.06 3.03
N GLY A 92 -5.25 11.71 2.76
CA GLY A 92 -6.03 11.52 1.54
C GLY A 92 -7.38 10.87 1.78
N MET A 93 -8.08 10.55 0.70
CA MET A 93 -9.37 9.86 0.74
C MET A 93 -9.14 8.34 0.81
N CYS A 94 -8.78 7.86 1.96
CA CYS A 94 -8.66 6.44 2.27
C CYS A 94 -9.91 5.93 2.96
#